data_33c6095ebd67049c43d9d8a98f29e5e2
#
_entry.id   33c6095ebd67049c43d9d8a98f29e5e2
#
_cell.length_a   1.000
_cell.length_b   1.000
_cell.length_c   1.000
_cell.angle_alpha   90.00
_cell.angle_beta   90.00
_cell.angle_gamma   90.00
#
_symmetry.space_group_name_H-M   'P 1'
#
loop_
_entity.id
_entity.type
_entity.pdbx_description
1 polymer ?
#
loop_
_entity_poly.entity_id
_entity_poly.type
_entity_poly.pdbx_seq_one_letter_code
_entity_poly.pdbx_strand_id
1 'polypeptide(L)'
;LERPKIAAEMKDLDQPSRAVLRKYGVRFGAYHIFFPALLKPGARTLASLLWALKQDDVDMNALGGAQHLAASGRTSFPADKALSQDAYRVLCYKLAGERSVRVDILERLADLIRPALSWRPGTGAEKPAGAFDGRSFTVTQAMTSLTGSAGEDFASVLRSLGYRMDRRAPLPEAPNPAEAPAEAAAENTTAAENEAPAVQTEAAASE
;
A
#
# COMPACT_ATOMS: atom_id res chain seq x y z
N LEU A 1 -13.93 0.98 13.76
CA LEU A 1 -14.52 -0.32 14.08
C LEU A 1 -13.99 -1.38 13.14
N GLU A 2 -13.63 -2.55 13.65
CA GLU A 2 -13.23 -3.69 12.83
C GLU A 2 -14.45 -4.29 12.14
N ARG A 3 -14.37 -4.43 10.83
CA ARG A 3 -15.49 -4.90 10.01
C ARG A 3 -16.00 -6.30 10.40
N PRO A 4 -15.16 -7.29 10.75
CA PRO A 4 -15.65 -8.58 11.21
C PRO A 4 -16.52 -8.51 12.47
N LYS A 5 -16.21 -7.59 13.40
CA LYS A 5 -16.95 -7.45 14.67
C LYS A 5 -18.37 -6.91 14.50
N ILE A 6 -18.59 -6.14 13.43
CA ILE A 6 -19.90 -5.52 13.12
C ILE A 6 -20.52 -6.08 11.85
N ALA A 7 -20.10 -7.29 11.43
CA ALA A 7 -20.56 -7.89 10.19
C ALA A 7 -22.07 -8.17 10.19
N ALA A 8 -22.66 -8.51 11.34
CA ALA A 8 -24.09 -8.73 11.49
C ALA A 8 -24.87 -7.43 11.24
N GLU A 9 -24.52 -6.36 11.95
CA GLU A 9 -25.14 -5.04 11.82
C GLU A 9 -25.00 -4.45 10.40
N MET A 10 -23.87 -4.79 9.75
CA MET A 10 -23.61 -4.39 8.36
C MET A 10 -24.51 -5.07 7.34
N LYS A 11 -25.05 -6.25 7.62
CA LYS A 11 -25.99 -6.95 6.73
C LYS A 11 -27.34 -6.24 6.70
N ASP A 12 -27.76 -5.72 7.83
CA ASP A 12 -29.04 -5.03 8.00
C ASP A 12 -29.02 -3.61 7.41
N LEU A 13 -27.83 -3.08 7.09
CA LEU A 13 -27.67 -1.77 6.48
C LEU A 13 -27.90 -1.85 4.96
N ASP A 14 -28.97 -1.24 4.50
CA ASP A 14 -29.28 -1.10 3.08
C ASP A 14 -28.36 -0.08 2.35
N GLN A 15 -28.43 -0.05 1.03
CA GLN A 15 -27.61 0.88 0.23
C GLN A 15 -27.92 2.36 0.47
N PRO A 16 -29.18 2.80 0.59
CA PRO A 16 -29.50 4.18 0.95
C PRO A 16 -28.89 4.60 2.28
N SER A 17 -29.02 3.79 3.34
CA SER A 17 -28.43 4.06 4.65
C SER A 17 -26.89 4.15 4.60
N ARG A 18 -26.24 3.29 3.84
CA ARG A 18 -24.80 3.38 3.60
C ARG A 18 -24.41 4.67 2.86
N ALA A 19 -25.24 5.14 1.91
CA ALA A 19 -25.01 6.39 1.21
C ALA A 19 -25.12 7.60 2.16
N VAL A 20 -26.10 7.59 3.04
CA VAL A 20 -26.28 8.62 4.08
C VAL A 20 -25.07 8.64 5.01
N LEU A 21 -24.60 7.49 5.51
CA LEU A 21 -23.43 7.40 6.37
C LEU A 21 -22.16 7.92 5.66
N ARG A 22 -21.97 7.62 4.37
CA ARG A 22 -20.88 8.19 3.58
C ARG A 22 -20.97 9.72 3.46
N LYS A 23 -22.18 10.25 3.30
CA LYS A 23 -22.43 11.71 3.27
C LYS A 23 -21.97 12.38 4.56
N TYR A 24 -22.13 11.72 5.70
CA TYR A 24 -21.63 12.17 7.00
C TYR A 24 -20.16 11.86 7.25
N GLY A 25 -19.43 11.33 6.26
CA GLY A 25 -18.00 11.12 6.33
C GLY A 25 -17.56 9.74 6.80
N VAL A 26 -18.46 8.79 6.98
CA VAL A 26 -18.09 7.41 7.29
C VAL A 26 -17.41 6.76 6.11
N ARG A 27 -16.26 6.15 6.33
CA ARG A 27 -15.53 5.34 5.34
C ARG A 27 -15.72 3.87 5.62
N PHE A 28 -16.21 3.14 4.62
CA PHE A 28 -16.37 1.69 4.63
C PHE A 28 -15.15 1.07 3.93
N GLY A 29 -14.16 0.69 4.72
CA GLY A 29 -12.93 0.07 4.21
C GLY A 29 -13.06 -1.45 4.07
N ALA A 30 -11.93 -2.09 3.74
CA ALA A 30 -11.81 -3.54 3.63
C ALA A 30 -11.86 -4.24 4.99
N TYR A 31 -11.11 -3.68 5.93
CA TYR A 31 -10.92 -4.23 7.28
C TYR A 31 -11.64 -3.42 8.34
N HIS A 32 -11.82 -2.11 8.12
CA HIS A 32 -12.35 -1.18 9.12
C HIS A 32 -13.43 -0.27 8.54
N ILE A 33 -14.32 0.16 9.42
CA ILE A 33 -15.22 1.28 9.20
C ILE A 33 -14.79 2.39 10.15
N PHE A 34 -14.52 3.58 9.60
CA PHE A 34 -13.93 4.66 10.38
C PHE A 34 -14.31 6.04 9.85
N PHE A 35 -14.10 7.05 10.71
CA PHE A 35 -14.23 8.46 10.35
C PHE A 35 -12.85 9.06 10.13
N PRO A 36 -12.49 9.53 8.93
CA PRO A 36 -11.22 10.22 8.70
C PRO A 36 -11.00 11.43 9.62
N ALA A 37 -12.05 12.12 10.03
CA ALA A 37 -11.94 13.24 10.96
C ALA A 37 -11.36 12.84 12.32
N LEU A 38 -11.62 11.62 12.79
CA LEU A 38 -11.07 11.09 14.05
C LEU A 38 -9.58 10.71 13.93
N LEU A 39 -9.03 10.63 12.72
CA LEU A 39 -7.59 10.39 12.51
C LEU A 39 -6.74 11.65 12.74
N LYS A 40 -7.37 12.81 12.88
CA LYS A 40 -6.64 14.05 13.18
C LYS A 40 -6.00 13.98 14.57
N PRO A 41 -4.77 14.49 14.73
CA PRO A 41 -4.03 14.40 16.00
C PRO A 41 -4.82 14.85 17.22
N GLY A 42 -5.41 16.05 17.19
CA GLY A 42 -6.19 16.58 18.30
C GLY A 42 -7.41 15.73 18.65
N ALA A 43 -8.13 15.21 17.65
CA ALA A 43 -9.29 14.33 17.87
C ALA A 43 -8.88 13.03 18.56
N ARG A 44 -7.77 12.41 18.13
CA ARG A 44 -7.24 11.18 18.73
C ARG A 44 -6.78 11.41 20.18
N THR A 45 -6.05 12.51 20.42
CA THR A 45 -5.61 12.86 21.77
C THR A 45 -6.79 13.05 22.70
N LEU A 46 -7.79 13.81 22.29
CA LEU A 46 -9.01 14.01 23.09
C LEU A 46 -9.74 12.68 23.33
N ALA A 47 -9.95 11.88 22.29
CA ALA A 47 -10.63 10.60 22.41
C ALA A 47 -9.90 9.65 23.38
N SER A 48 -8.57 9.57 23.32
CA SER A 48 -7.78 8.71 24.18
C SER A 48 -7.76 9.18 25.64
N LEU A 49 -7.75 10.50 25.88
CA LEU A 49 -7.88 11.04 27.24
C LEU A 49 -9.26 10.76 27.83
N LEU A 50 -10.34 11.00 27.08
CA LEU A 50 -11.70 10.69 27.53
C LEU A 50 -11.91 9.19 27.75
N TRP A 51 -11.27 8.35 26.94
CA TRP A 51 -11.27 6.91 27.16
C TRP A 51 -10.54 6.53 28.44
N ALA A 52 -9.32 7.07 28.66
CA ALA A 52 -8.52 6.79 29.85
C ALA A 52 -9.25 7.17 31.14
N LEU A 53 -10.00 8.28 31.16
CA LEU A 53 -10.80 8.70 32.31
C LEU A 53 -11.93 7.73 32.68
N LYS A 54 -12.29 6.81 31.78
CA LYS A 54 -13.30 5.76 32.00
C LYS A 54 -12.71 4.41 32.38
N GLN A 55 -11.40 4.32 32.44
CA GLN A 55 -10.68 3.12 32.81
C GLN A 55 -10.07 3.29 34.21
N ASP A 56 -10.09 2.23 34.99
CA ASP A 56 -9.53 2.26 36.35
C ASP A 56 -8.02 2.02 36.37
N ASP A 57 -7.49 1.36 35.34
CA ASP A 57 -6.09 0.93 35.31
C ASP A 57 -5.48 1.15 33.89
N VAL A 58 -4.96 2.35 33.65
CA VAL A 58 -4.26 2.72 32.42
C VAL A 58 -2.90 3.30 32.76
N ASP A 59 -1.86 2.74 32.17
CA ASP A 59 -0.53 3.36 32.21
C ASP A 59 -0.53 4.66 31.38
N MET A 60 -0.63 5.79 32.10
CA MET A 60 -0.67 7.10 31.50
C MET A 60 0.63 7.51 30.81
N ASN A 61 1.78 6.94 31.25
CA ASN A 61 3.08 7.21 30.61
C ASN A 61 3.16 6.50 29.27
N ALA A 62 2.79 5.21 29.24
CA ALA A 62 2.72 4.44 28.00
C ALA A 62 1.69 5.03 27.01
N LEU A 63 0.52 5.46 27.51
CA LEU A 63 -0.48 6.13 26.69
C LEU A 63 0.03 7.45 26.12
N GLY A 64 0.70 8.28 26.92
CA GLY A 64 1.32 9.54 26.49
C GLY A 64 2.41 9.32 25.44
N GLY A 65 3.24 8.29 25.61
CA GLY A 65 4.21 7.86 24.59
C GLY A 65 3.58 7.49 23.26
N ALA A 66 2.53 6.66 23.30
CA ALA A 66 1.80 6.26 22.11
C ALA A 66 1.07 7.45 21.43
N GLN A 67 0.49 8.37 22.22
CA GLN A 67 -0.12 9.61 21.72
C GLN A 67 0.92 10.49 20.99
N HIS A 68 2.11 10.64 21.57
CA HIS A 68 3.20 11.40 20.94
C HIS A 68 3.62 10.80 19.59
N LEU A 69 3.84 9.47 19.55
CA LEU A 69 4.16 8.77 18.31
C LEU A 69 3.04 8.88 17.26
N ALA A 70 1.80 8.79 17.69
CA ALA A 70 0.66 8.99 16.82
C ALA A 70 0.57 10.44 16.31
N ALA A 71 0.80 11.44 17.16
CA ALA A 71 0.73 12.85 16.82
C ALA A 71 1.83 13.27 15.83
N SER A 72 3.01 12.63 15.88
CA SER A 72 4.12 12.86 14.93
C SER A 72 3.82 12.42 13.50
N GLY A 73 2.62 11.89 13.22
CA GLY A 73 2.20 11.50 11.88
C GLY A 73 2.68 10.12 11.42
N ARG A 74 3.29 9.34 12.28
CA ARG A 74 3.80 8.00 11.95
C ARG A 74 2.67 7.10 11.46
N THR A 75 2.95 6.37 10.39
CA THR A 75 2.03 5.38 9.81
C THR A 75 1.97 4.11 10.65
N SER A 76 3.10 3.75 11.24
CA SER A 76 3.22 2.65 12.20
C SER A 76 4.34 2.92 13.20
N PHE A 77 4.26 2.27 14.35
CA PHE A 77 5.31 2.29 15.39
C PHE A 77 5.29 0.98 16.20
N PRO A 78 6.37 0.65 16.92
CA PRO A 78 6.41 -0.52 17.78
C PRO A 78 5.29 -0.48 18.84
N ALA A 79 4.67 -1.61 19.09
CA ALA A 79 3.63 -1.73 20.10
C ALA A 79 4.24 -1.79 21.50
N ASP A 80 3.68 -1.03 22.43
CA ASP A 80 4.00 -1.14 23.84
C ASP A 80 3.07 -2.18 24.49
N LYS A 81 3.66 -3.15 25.19
CA LYS A 81 2.92 -4.23 25.87
C LYS A 81 2.14 -3.76 27.09
N ALA A 82 2.50 -2.59 27.63
CA ALA A 82 1.79 -1.97 28.74
C ALA A 82 0.41 -1.42 28.34
N LEU A 83 0.16 -1.23 27.04
CA LEU A 83 -1.10 -0.71 26.54
C LEU A 83 -2.02 -1.82 26.03
N SER A 84 -3.29 -1.72 26.42
CA SER A 84 -4.34 -2.61 25.91
C SER A 84 -4.62 -2.38 24.42
N GLN A 85 -5.21 -3.39 23.76
CA GLN A 85 -5.66 -3.29 22.38
C GLN A 85 -6.68 -2.15 22.20
N ASP A 86 -7.50 -1.87 23.21
CA ASP A 86 -8.50 -0.83 23.17
C ASP A 86 -7.89 0.57 23.19
N ALA A 87 -6.76 0.78 23.89
CA ALA A 87 -6.01 2.02 23.85
C ALA A 87 -5.54 2.34 22.43
N TYR A 88 -4.97 1.35 21.73
CA TYR A 88 -4.58 1.52 20.32
C TYR A 88 -5.76 1.77 19.40
N ARG A 89 -6.89 1.10 19.64
CA ARG A 89 -8.11 1.30 18.84
C ARG A 89 -8.62 2.73 18.96
N VAL A 90 -8.62 3.32 20.16
CA VAL A 90 -9.04 4.72 20.38
C VAL A 90 -8.08 5.69 19.70
N LEU A 91 -6.79 5.38 19.67
CA LEU A 91 -5.78 6.12 18.90
C LEU A 91 -5.89 5.92 17.38
N CYS A 92 -6.88 5.12 16.89
CA CYS A 92 -7.06 4.75 15.50
C CYS A 92 -5.91 3.93 14.91
N TYR A 93 -5.28 3.10 15.74
CA TYR A 93 -4.28 2.11 15.34
C TYR A 93 -4.79 0.69 15.58
N LYS A 94 -4.32 -0.25 14.78
CA LYS A 94 -4.52 -1.69 14.97
C LYS A 94 -3.20 -2.33 15.35
N LEU A 95 -3.23 -3.15 16.40
CA LEU A 95 -2.10 -4.01 16.76
C LEU A 95 -1.93 -5.11 15.69
N ALA A 96 -0.73 -5.26 15.21
CA ALA A 96 -0.33 -6.21 14.19
C ALA A 96 1.02 -6.85 14.57
N GLY A 97 0.98 -7.84 15.43
CA GLY A 97 2.16 -8.44 16.04
C GLY A 97 2.88 -7.45 16.96
N GLU A 98 4.15 -7.21 16.73
CA GLU A 98 4.99 -6.29 17.52
C GLU A 98 4.83 -4.80 17.10
N ARG A 99 3.94 -4.51 16.14
CA ARG A 99 3.72 -3.14 15.65
C ARG A 99 2.25 -2.74 15.74
N SER A 100 2.03 -1.45 15.89
CA SER A 100 0.74 -0.81 15.69
C SER A 100 0.73 -0.07 14.36
N VAL A 101 -0.32 -0.23 13.57
CA VAL A 101 -0.47 0.39 12.25
C VAL A 101 -1.76 1.19 12.21
N ARG A 102 -1.70 2.41 11.69
CA ARG A 102 -2.87 3.29 11.57
C ARG A 102 -3.90 2.71 10.61
N VAL A 103 -5.18 2.79 10.97
CA VAL A 103 -6.26 2.11 10.23
C VAL A 103 -6.40 2.55 8.78
N ASP A 104 -6.20 3.84 8.46
CA ASP A 104 -6.26 4.33 7.08
C ASP A 104 -5.13 3.78 6.21
N ILE A 105 -3.97 3.50 6.81
CA ILE A 105 -2.83 2.88 6.13
C ILE A 105 -3.15 1.42 5.80
N LEU A 106 -3.81 0.70 6.70
CA LEU A 106 -4.25 -0.67 6.43
C LEU A 106 -5.27 -0.72 5.28
N GLU A 107 -6.16 0.26 5.20
CA GLU A 107 -7.12 0.34 4.10
C GLU A 107 -6.46 0.68 2.76
N ARG A 108 -5.47 1.58 2.75
CA ARG A 108 -4.64 1.84 1.56
C ARG A 108 -3.82 0.61 1.15
N LEU A 109 -3.32 -0.15 2.12
CA LEU A 109 -2.65 -1.41 1.85
C LEU A 109 -3.60 -2.42 1.18
N ALA A 110 -4.86 -2.48 1.64
CA ALA A 110 -5.89 -3.28 0.98
C ALA A 110 -6.13 -2.86 -0.47
N ASP A 111 -6.11 -1.56 -0.75
CA ASP A 111 -6.29 -1.02 -2.11
C ASP A 111 -5.11 -1.38 -3.04
N LEU A 112 -3.90 -1.57 -2.51
CA LEU A 112 -2.76 -2.10 -3.27
C LEU A 112 -2.84 -3.62 -3.48
N ILE A 113 -3.32 -4.36 -2.49
CA ILE A 113 -3.38 -5.83 -2.52
C ILE A 113 -4.53 -6.33 -3.41
N ARG A 114 -5.70 -5.69 -3.37
CA ARG A 114 -6.90 -6.16 -4.10
C ARG A 114 -6.69 -6.28 -5.60
N PRO A 115 -6.16 -5.29 -6.33
CA PRO A 115 -5.90 -5.43 -7.76
C PRO A 115 -4.96 -6.59 -8.06
N ALA A 116 -3.92 -6.78 -7.22
CA ALA A 116 -2.96 -7.87 -7.37
C ALA A 116 -3.60 -9.26 -7.18
N LEU A 117 -4.55 -9.40 -6.25
CA LEU A 117 -5.29 -10.64 -6.02
C LEU A 117 -6.39 -10.90 -7.06
N SER A 118 -7.00 -9.85 -7.60
CA SER A 118 -8.09 -9.99 -8.58
C SER A 118 -7.60 -10.24 -10.00
N TRP A 119 -6.35 -9.90 -10.30
CA TRP A 119 -5.77 -10.09 -11.61
C TRP A 119 -5.67 -11.58 -11.98
N ARG A 120 -6.00 -11.93 -13.22
CA ARG A 120 -5.91 -13.28 -13.75
C ARG A 120 -4.99 -13.29 -14.96
N PRO A 121 -4.06 -14.26 -15.07
CA PRO A 121 -3.29 -14.49 -16.29
C PRO A 121 -4.23 -14.74 -17.47
N GLY A 122 -3.95 -14.14 -18.64
CA GLY A 122 -4.72 -14.36 -19.86
C GLY A 122 -5.96 -13.50 -20.05
N THR A 123 -6.27 -12.55 -19.15
CA THR A 123 -7.43 -11.64 -19.30
C THR A 123 -7.15 -10.43 -20.21
N GLY A 124 -5.94 -10.28 -20.74
CA GLY A 124 -5.56 -9.10 -21.54
C GLY A 124 -5.43 -7.80 -20.74
N ALA A 125 -5.74 -7.82 -19.45
CA ALA A 125 -5.56 -6.67 -18.58
C ALA A 125 -4.09 -6.50 -18.17
N GLU A 126 -3.64 -5.25 -18.07
CA GLU A 126 -2.30 -4.92 -17.58
C GLU A 126 -2.08 -5.55 -16.20
N LYS A 127 -0.91 -6.15 -16.00
CA LYS A 127 -0.54 -6.81 -14.74
C LYS A 127 -0.25 -5.78 -13.66
N PRO A 128 -1.07 -5.68 -12.59
CA PRO A 128 -0.79 -4.75 -11.49
C PRO A 128 0.50 -5.12 -10.76
N ALA A 129 1.16 -4.12 -10.16
CA ALA A 129 2.33 -4.36 -9.32
C ALA A 129 2.00 -5.35 -8.19
N GLY A 130 2.83 -6.37 -8.04
CA GLY A 130 2.63 -7.42 -7.04
C GLY A 130 1.66 -8.54 -7.43
N ALA A 131 1.01 -8.49 -8.59
CA ALA A 131 0.17 -9.60 -9.06
C ALA A 131 1.04 -10.82 -9.40
N PHE A 132 0.60 -12.00 -8.97
CA PHE A 132 1.34 -13.24 -9.20
C PHE A 132 0.54 -14.24 -10.01
N ASP A 133 -0.40 -14.96 -9.41
CA ASP A 133 -1.15 -16.06 -10.02
C ASP A 133 -2.69 -15.90 -9.93
N GLY A 134 -3.17 -14.74 -9.47
CA GLY A 134 -4.59 -14.47 -9.25
C GLY A 134 -5.18 -15.09 -7.98
N ARG A 135 -4.35 -15.72 -7.14
CA ARG A 135 -4.69 -16.21 -5.79
C ARG A 135 -3.73 -15.69 -4.74
N SER A 136 -2.53 -15.31 -5.16
CA SER A 136 -1.46 -14.79 -4.33
C SER A 136 -0.90 -13.49 -4.91
N PHE A 137 -0.17 -12.76 -4.10
CA PHE A 137 0.52 -11.54 -4.50
C PHE A 137 1.93 -11.52 -3.93
N THR A 138 2.82 -10.80 -4.59
CA THR A 138 4.17 -10.50 -4.10
C THR A 138 4.19 -9.17 -3.38
N VAL A 139 4.94 -9.11 -2.28
CA VAL A 139 5.13 -7.86 -1.53
C VAL A 139 5.94 -6.89 -2.39
N THR A 140 5.39 -5.70 -2.59
CA THR A 140 6.05 -4.63 -3.35
C THR A 140 6.66 -3.58 -2.42
N GLN A 141 7.63 -2.82 -2.92
CA GLN A 141 8.21 -1.70 -2.18
C GLN A 141 7.14 -0.65 -1.80
N ALA A 142 6.13 -0.43 -2.63
CA ALA A 142 5.04 0.48 -2.31
C ALA A 142 4.28 0.06 -1.05
N MET A 143 4.06 -1.25 -0.84
CA MET A 143 3.37 -1.78 0.35
C MET A 143 4.21 -1.60 1.62
N THR A 144 5.51 -1.89 1.57
CA THR A 144 6.43 -1.73 2.70
C THR A 144 6.66 -0.27 3.05
N SER A 145 6.84 0.60 2.05
CA SER A 145 6.98 2.04 2.23
C SER A 145 5.74 2.68 2.85
N LEU A 146 4.54 2.24 2.42
CA LEU A 146 3.27 2.74 2.95
C LEU A 146 3.13 2.47 4.45
N THR A 147 3.49 1.28 4.91
CA THR A 147 3.41 0.89 6.32
C THR A 147 4.62 1.35 7.14
N GLY A 148 5.72 1.74 6.48
CA GLY A 148 6.98 2.06 7.13
C GLY A 148 7.60 0.87 7.85
N SER A 149 7.35 -0.35 7.35
CA SER A 149 7.86 -1.61 7.92
C SER A 149 8.24 -2.58 6.80
N ALA A 150 9.25 -3.40 7.04
CA ALA A 150 9.75 -4.38 6.09
C ALA A 150 10.04 -5.71 6.78
N GLY A 151 10.38 -6.73 6.01
CA GLY A 151 10.78 -8.04 6.54
C GLY A 151 9.71 -8.69 7.42
N GLU A 152 10.11 -9.16 8.60
CA GLU A 152 9.23 -9.87 9.51
C GLU A 152 8.16 -8.96 10.14
N ASP A 153 8.46 -7.69 10.38
CA ASP A 153 7.49 -6.71 10.87
C ASP A 153 6.33 -6.57 9.88
N PHE A 154 6.64 -6.42 8.59
CA PHE A 154 5.61 -6.36 7.56
C PHE A 154 4.85 -7.67 7.41
N ALA A 155 5.54 -8.81 7.51
CA ALA A 155 4.91 -10.12 7.50
C ALA A 155 3.92 -10.30 8.67
N SER A 156 4.25 -9.80 9.86
CA SER A 156 3.34 -9.82 11.01
C SER A 156 2.10 -8.95 10.78
N VAL A 157 2.25 -7.80 10.11
CA VAL A 157 1.11 -6.97 9.69
C VAL A 157 0.19 -7.76 8.74
N LEU A 158 0.73 -8.38 7.71
CA LEU A 158 -0.06 -9.20 6.77
C LEU A 158 -0.76 -10.37 7.46
N ARG A 159 -0.08 -11.08 8.36
CA ARG A 159 -0.68 -12.18 9.16
C ARG A 159 -1.85 -11.69 10.02
N SER A 160 -1.73 -10.51 10.62
CA SER A 160 -2.81 -9.91 11.42
C SER A 160 -4.04 -9.55 10.59
N LEU A 161 -3.87 -9.36 9.28
CA LEU A 161 -4.94 -9.11 8.31
C LEU A 161 -5.51 -10.42 7.72
N GLY A 162 -4.96 -11.59 8.09
CA GLY A 162 -5.42 -12.90 7.66
C GLY A 162 -4.68 -13.48 6.45
N TYR A 163 -3.61 -12.86 5.99
CA TYR A 163 -2.78 -13.41 4.91
C TYR A 163 -1.78 -14.44 5.43
N ARG A 164 -1.51 -15.44 4.61
CA ARG A 164 -0.41 -16.39 4.82
C ARG A 164 0.78 -15.95 3.98
N MET A 165 1.99 -16.18 4.48
CA MET A 165 3.22 -15.81 3.80
C MET A 165 4.02 -17.07 3.48
N ASP A 166 4.35 -17.24 2.21
CA ASP A 166 5.27 -18.25 1.69
C ASP A 166 6.52 -17.55 1.15
N ARG A 167 7.69 -18.00 1.57
CA ARG A 167 8.95 -17.55 0.97
C ARG A 167 9.29 -18.48 -0.19
N ARG A 168 9.39 -17.90 -1.39
CA ARG A 168 9.86 -18.61 -2.58
C ARG A 168 11.16 -18.00 -3.07
N ALA A 169 11.99 -18.79 -3.71
CA ALA A 169 13.14 -18.25 -4.42
C ALA A 169 12.67 -17.21 -5.46
N PRO A 170 13.42 -16.13 -5.68
CA PRO A 170 13.09 -15.18 -6.72
C PRO A 170 12.99 -15.93 -8.05
N LEU A 171 11.92 -15.64 -8.80
CA LEU A 171 11.83 -16.10 -10.19
C LEU A 171 13.03 -15.53 -10.95
N PRO A 172 13.68 -16.33 -11.83
CA PRO A 172 14.71 -15.78 -12.70
C PRO A 172 14.09 -14.58 -13.43
N GLU A 173 14.73 -13.42 -13.33
CA GLU A 173 14.32 -12.24 -14.10
C GLU A 173 14.29 -12.63 -15.56
N ALA A 174 13.16 -12.37 -16.21
CA ALA A 174 13.08 -12.45 -17.66
C ALA A 174 14.16 -11.52 -18.22
N PRO A 175 14.99 -11.98 -19.19
CA PRO A 175 16.08 -11.15 -19.73
C PRO A 175 15.52 -9.81 -20.17
N ASN A 176 16.11 -8.75 -19.63
CA ASN A 176 15.74 -7.38 -19.94
C ASN A 176 15.95 -7.19 -21.46
N PRO A 177 14.91 -6.86 -22.27
CA PRO A 177 15.08 -6.70 -23.70
C PRO A 177 16.03 -5.56 -24.11
N ALA A 178 16.56 -4.80 -23.13
CA ALA A 178 17.54 -3.74 -23.35
C ALA A 178 19.01 -4.21 -23.27
N GLU A 179 19.30 -5.48 -22.92
CA GLU A 179 20.64 -6.07 -22.93
C GLU A 179 20.76 -7.20 -23.96
N ALA A 180 20.29 -6.99 -25.18
CA ALA A 180 20.74 -7.76 -26.31
C ALA A 180 22.15 -7.25 -26.70
N PRO A 181 23.19 -8.10 -26.68
CA PRO A 181 24.51 -7.68 -27.15
C PRO A 181 24.42 -7.25 -28.61
N ALA A 182 24.86 -6.04 -28.91
CA ALA A 182 25.11 -5.56 -30.26
C ALA A 182 26.37 -6.23 -30.81
N GLU A 183 26.30 -7.55 -31.06
CA GLU A 183 27.33 -8.31 -31.75
C GLU A 183 26.65 -9.24 -32.76
N ALA A 184 26.28 -8.69 -33.91
CA ALA A 184 26.14 -9.38 -35.19
C ALA A 184 25.73 -8.40 -36.29
N ALA A 185 26.59 -7.39 -36.58
CA ALA A 185 26.50 -6.64 -37.85
C ALA A 185 27.86 -6.07 -38.22
N ALA A 186 28.84 -6.95 -38.38
CA ALA A 186 30.10 -6.60 -39.04
C ALA A 186 30.63 -7.83 -39.78
N GLU A 187 30.02 -8.20 -40.88
CA GLU A 187 30.64 -8.97 -41.97
C GLU A 187 29.61 -9.02 -43.13
N ASN A 188 29.73 -8.05 -44.00
CA ASN A 188 29.57 -8.18 -45.46
C ASN A 188 29.41 -6.80 -46.10
N THR A 189 30.53 -6.20 -46.48
CA THR A 189 30.59 -5.31 -47.66
C THR A 189 32.04 -5.24 -48.09
N THR A 190 32.38 -6.14 -48.99
CA THR A 190 33.49 -5.91 -49.95
C THR A 190 32.89 -5.72 -51.34
N ALA A 191 33.38 -4.69 -52.02
CA ALA A 191 33.44 -4.47 -53.47
C ALA A 191 32.20 -3.95 -54.16
N ALA A 192 32.23 -2.68 -54.52
CA ALA A 192 32.29 -2.25 -55.92
C ALA A 192 32.54 -0.74 -56.01
N GLU A 193 33.67 -0.40 -56.58
CA GLU A 193 34.04 0.88 -57.18
C GLU A 193 32.97 1.34 -58.17
N ASN A 194 32.69 2.64 -58.29
CA ASN A 194 33.11 3.48 -59.38
C ASN A 194 32.32 4.80 -59.46
N GLU A 195 33.10 5.87 -59.69
CA GLU A 195 32.84 7.08 -60.48
C GLU A 195 31.87 8.16 -59.99
N ALA A 196 32.51 9.26 -59.65
CA ALA A 196 31.99 10.64 -59.77
C ALA A 196 31.87 11.05 -61.26
N PRO A 197 31.17 12.13 -61.66
CA PRO A 197 31.58 13.48 -61.32
C PRO A 197 30.46 14.56 -61.16
N ALA A 198 30.87 15.62 -60.46
CA ALA A 198 30.54 17.04 -60.50
C ALA A 198 29.51 17.59 -61.52
N VAL A 199 28.80 18.63 -61.07
CA VAL A 199 28.65 19.99 -61.65
C VAL A 199 27.52 20.69 -60.88
N GLN A 200 27.80 21.66 -60.04
CA GLN A 200 27.63 23.12 -60.18
C GLN A 200 26.21 23.66 -60.51
N THR A 201 25.91 24.61 -59.65
CA THR A 201 25.45 26.02 -59.77
C THR A 201 23.98 26.21 -59.43
N GLU A 202 23.75 27.05 -58.60
CA GLU A 202 23.61 28.53 -58.47
C GLU A 202 22.17 28.94 -58.18
N ALA A 203 21.96 29.58 -57.10
CA ALA A 203 21.54 30.96 -56.88
C ALA A 203 20.07 31.37 -57.07
N ALA A 204 19.71 32.20 -56.13
CA ALA A 204 18.81 33.37 -56.17
C ALA A 204 17.31 33.10 -55.88
N ALA A 205 16.81 33.58 -54.81
CA ALA A 205 16.44 34.94 -54.40
C ALA A 205 14.95 35.26 -54.63
N SER A 206 14.38 35.84 -53.59
CA SER A 206 13.24 36.83 -53.60
C SER A 206 11.84 36.29 -54.00
N GLU A 207 10.90 36.40 -53.17
CA GLU A 207 10.14 37.54 -52.59
C GLU A 207 9.40 37.10 -51.34
#